data_923e85a77f1f53c7c7e223177127df6d
#
_entry.id   923e85a77f1f53c7c7e223177127df6d
#
_cell.length_a   1.000
_cell.length_b   1.000
_cell.length_c   1.000
_cell.angle_alpha   90.00
_cell.angle_beta   90.00
_cell.angle_gamma   90.00
#
_symmetry.space_group_name_H-M   'P 1'
#
loop_
_entity.id
_entity.type
_entity.pdbx_description
1 polymer ?
#
loop_
_entity_poly.entity_id
_entity_poly.type
_entity_poly.pdbx_seq_one_letter_code
_entity_poly.pdbx_strand_id
1 'polypeptide(L)'
;MPAGLLPIIYLAFISLGLPDSAIGSAWPTMAPSLGAGISWVGVVTMIISAGTIVSSLMSVRVVERFGTGRVTVASVALTAAALVGFSQSQAFWQLCLWAVPYGLGAGAVDAALNAYVAVHYESQHMSWLHCMWGVGASGGPMIMAQCLERSTWSTGFLVLGGIQVGIALVLTLSLPLWRDRKLPRVSGRRAGRKAAIGAAPEAALPHAEAAHGAGARALPGATAAAGAG
;
A
#
# COMPACT_ATOMS: atom_id res chain seq x y z
N MET A 1 -10.61 -19.61 -12.98
CA MET A 1 -10.05 -19.13 -11.69
C MET A 1 -10.91 -19.67 -10.57
N PRO A 2 -10.37 -20.11 -9.42
CA PRO A 2 -11.20 -20.48 -8.29
C PRO A 2 -11.88 -19.21 -7.76
N ALA A 3 -13.21 -19.16 -7.88
CA ALA A 3 -14.02 -18.00 -7.44
C ALA A 3 -13.83 -17.66 -5.94
N GLY A 4 -13.26 -18.58 -5.15
CA GLY A 4 -13.03 -18.39 -3.73
C GLY A 4 -11.75 -17.62 -3.35
N LEU A 5 -10.81 -17.36 -4.28
CA LEU A 5 -9.54 -16.71 -3.93
C LEU A 5 -9.68 -15.19 -3.79
N LEU A 6 -10.54 -14.57 -4.58
CA LEU A 6 -10.72 -13.12 -4.59
C LEU A 6 -11.21 -12.56 -3.25
N PRO A 7 -12.23 -13.15 -2.58
CA PRO A 7 -12.63 -12.74 -1.24
C PRO A 7 -11.50 -12.85 -0.19
N ILE A 8 -10.64 -13.86 -0.34
CA ILE A 8 -9.50 -14.07 0.56
C ILE A 8 -8.46 -12.96 0.37
N ILE A 9 -8.22 -12.55 -0.87
CA ILE A 9 -7.35 -11.42 -1.19
C ILE A 9 -7.93 -10.11 -0.60
N TYR A 10 -9.22 -9.89 -0.74
CA TYR A 10 -9.88 -8.72 -0.14
C TYR A 10 -9.78 -8.73 1.39
N LEU A 11 -9.97 -9.89 2.02
CA LEU A 11 -9.78 -10.04 3.46
C LEU A 11 -8.34 -9.70 3.89
N ALA A 12 -7.35 -10.10 3.10
CA ALA A 12 -5.96 -9.74 3.37
C ALA A 12 -5.72 -8.23 3.27
N PHE A 13 -6.39 -7.51 2.36
CA PHE A 13 -6.31 -6.05 2.27
C PHE A 13 -7.02 -5.34 3.42
N ILE A 14 -8.17 -5.83 3.88
CA ILE A 14 -8.80 -5.34 5.11
C ILE A 14 -7.84 -5.51 6.29
N SER A 15 -7.19 -6.67 6.40
CA SER A 15 -6.23 -6.94 7.46
C SER A 15 -5.03 -6.00 7.43
N LEU A 16 -4.59 -5.58 6.24
CA LEU A 16 -3.51 -4.62 6.08
C LEU A 16 -3.91 -3.22 6.56
N GLY A 17 -5.14 -2.78 6.23
CA GLY A 17 -5.65 -1.47 6.61
C GLY A 17 -5.92 -1.32 8.12
N LEU A 18 -6.38 -2.38 8.78
CA LEU A 18 -6.77 -2.34 10.20
C LEU A 18 -5.73 -1.70 11.14
N PRO A 19 -4.45 -2.09 11.10
CA PRO A 19 -3.46 -1.54 12.03
C PRO A 19 -2.84 -0.23 11.56
N ASP A 20 -2.95 0.14 10.28
CA ASP A 20 -2.25 1.31 9.71
C ASP A 20 -2.58 2.62 10.42
N SER A 21 -3.84 2.82 10.78
CA SER A 21 -4.32 4.03 11.48
C SER A 21 -4.36 3.88 13.00
N ALA A 22 -4.14 2.66 13.52
CA ALA A 22 -4.28 2.36 14.94
C ALA A 22 -3.21 3.03 15.80
N ILE A 23 -1.96 3.14 15.31
CA ILE A 23 -0.87 3.81 16.01
C ILE A 23 -1.21 5.28 16.22
N GLY A 24 -1.69 5.97 15.18
CA GLY A 24 -2.06 7.38 15.27
C GLY A 24 -3.18 7.65 16.27
N SER A 25 -4.21 6.79 16.30
CA SER A 25 -5.33 6.93 17.24
C SER A 25 -4.98 6.57 18.68
N ALA A 26 -4.04 5.64 18.90
CA ALA A 26 -3.57 5.26 20.23
C ALA A 26 -2.51 6.22 20.79
N TRP A 27 -1.79 6.95 19.94
CA TRP A 27 -0.59 7.69 20.32
C TRP A 27 -0.78 8.71 21.45
N PRO A 28 -1.88 9.50 21.51
CA PRO A 28 -2.08 10.47 22.60
C PRO A 28 -2.07 9.84 24.00
N THR A 29 -2.58 8.61 24.12
CA THR A 29 -2.60 7.84 25.38
C THR A 29 -1.33 7.03 25.58
N MET A 30 -0.72 6.58 24.50
CA MET A 30 0.43 5.69 24.48
C MET A 30 1.74 6.44 24.78
N ALA A 31 1.91 7.64 24.25
CA ALA A 31 3.14 8.42 24.39
C ALA A 31 3.51 8.71 25.85
N PRO A 32 2.60 9.20 26.70
CA PRO A 32 2.91 9.43 28.11
C PRO A 32 3.28 8.15 28.87
N SER A 33 2.61 7.03 28.56
CA SER A 33 2.87 5.74 29.23
C SER A 33 4.24 5.14 28.86
N LEU A 34 4.78 5.50 27.70
CA LEU A 34 6.10 5.07 27.23
C LEU A 34 7.22 6.08 27.51
N GLY A 35 6.92 7.19 28.22
CA GLY A 35 7.86 8.27 28.44
C GLY A 35 8.30 8.97 27.16
N ALA A 36 7.46 8.98 26.13
CA ALA A 36 7.76 9.52 24.80
C ALA A 36 7.06 10.85 24.56
N GLY A 37 7.67 11.72 23.75
CA GLY A 37 7.04 12.94 23.28
C GLY A 37 6.00 12.66 22.20
N ILE A 38 5.02 13.56 22.04
CA ILE A 38 3.97 13.43 21.03
C ILE A 38 4.55 13.35 19.61
N SER A 39 5.61 14.12 19.33
CA SER A 39 6.29 14.13 18.03
C SER A 39 7.04 12.84 17.69
N TRP A 40 7.30 11.98 18.68
CA TRP A 40 8.05 10.73 18.48
C TRP A 40 7.28 9.67 17.70
N VAL A 41 5.98 9.84 17.50
CA VAL A 41 5.20 9.00 16.55
C VAL A 41 5.82 9.05 15.15
N GLY A 42 6.38 10.20 14.75
CA GLY A 42 7.08 10.35 13.48
C GLY A 42 8.24 9.38 13.30
N VAL A 43 8.98 9.07 14.38
CA VAL A 43 10.09 8.09 14.32
C VAL A 43 9.55 6.69 14.04
N VAL A 44 8.48 6.28 14.71
CA VAL A 44 7.86 4.97 14.51
C VAL A 44 7.33 4.84 13.08
N THR A 45 6.61 5.85 12.59
CA THR A 45 6.08 5.85 11.22
C THR A 45 7.18 5.87 10.16
N MET A 46 8.29 6.57 10.40
CA MET A 46 9.47 6.53 9.51
C MET A 46 10.10 5.12 9.46
N ILE A 47 10.22 4.43 10.58
CA ILE A 47 10.74 3.05 10.63
C ILE A 47 9.81 2.12 9.85
N ILE A 48 8.50 2.23 10.06
CA ILE A 48 7.50 1.43 9.34
C ILE A 48 7.61 1.71 7.82
N SER A 49 7.63 2.97 7.42
CA SER A 49 7.72 3.37 6.00
C SER A 49 9.01 2.88 5.35
N ALA A 50 10.15 2.99 6.04
CA ALA A 50 11.43 2.46 5.56
C ALA A 50 11.36 0.92 5.37
N GLY A 51 10.79 0.20 6.33
CA GLY A 51 10.56 -1.23 6.25
C GLY A 51 9.66 -1.61 5.08
N THR A 52 8.57 -0.86 4.87
CA THR A 52 7.62 -1.04 3.76
C THR A 52 8.31 -0.83 2.41
N ILE A 53 9.11 0.22 2.26
CA ILE A 53 9.86 0.49 1.01
C ILE A 53 10.84 -0.65 0.73
N VAL A 54 11.67 -1.03 1.69
CA VAL A 54 12.66 -2.11 1.53
C VAL A 54 11.98 -3.43 1.17
N SER A 55 10.91 -3.77 1.86
CA SER A 55 10.16 -4.99 1.64
C SER A 55 9.49 -5.02 0.26
N SER A 56 8.87 -3.93 -0.16
CA SER A 56 8.24 -3.80 -1.48
C SER A 56 9.25 -3.95 -2.61
N LEU A 57 10.44 -3.36 -2.49
CA LEU A 57 11.52 -3.51 -3.48
C LEU A 57 12.04 -4.95 -3.59
N MET A 58 12.04 -5.68 -2.47
CA MET A 58 12.46 -7.09 -2.44
C MET A 58 11.34 -8.07 -2.81
N SER A 59 10.09 -7.62 -2.79
CA SER A 59 8.90 -8.47 -2.92
C SER A 59 8.92 -9.33 -4.18
N VAL A 60 9.33 -8.80 -5.33
CA VAL A 60 9.39 -9.55 -6.59
C VAL A 60 10.29 -10.79 -6.45
N ARG A 61 11.50 -10.63 -5.89
CA ARG A 61 12.43 -11.75 -5.71
C ARG A 61 11.92 -12.79 -4.73
N VAL A 62 11.29 -12.32 -3.65
CA VAL A 62 10.74 -13.19 -2.59
C VAL A 62 9.53 -13.97 -3.13
N VAL A 63 8.65 -13.33 -3.88
CA VAL A 63 7.48 -13.97 -4.51
C VAL A 63 7.91 -14.98 -5.59
N GLU A 64 8.91 -14.65 -6.40
CA GLU A 64 9.44 -15.61 -7.40
C GLU A 64 10.02 -16.87 -6.75
N ARG A 65 10.59 -16.75 -5.56
CA ARG A 65 11.21 -17.88 -4.85
C ARG A 65 10.23 -18.72 -4.04
N PHE A 66 9.28 -18.09 -3.34
CA PHE A 66 8.42 -18.74 -2.35
C PHE A 66 6.95 -18.85 -2.79
N GLY A 67 6.55 -18.08 -3.81
CA GLY A 67 5.16 -17.98 -4.28
C GLY A 67 4.35 -16.95 -3.51
N THR A 68 3.34 -16.36 -4.18
CA THR A 68 2.53 -15.27 -3.62
C THR A 68 1.80 -15.68 -2.34
N GLY A 69 1.17 -16.86 -2.31
CA GLY A 69 0.38 -17.29 -1.16
C GLY A 69 1.21 -17.44 0.12
N ARG A 70 2.40 -18.04 0.02
CA ARG A 70 3.29 -18.21 1.18
C ARG A 70 3.84 -16.88 1.68
N VAL A 71 4.21 -15.98 0.77
CA VAL A 71 4.68 -14.63 1.11
C VAL A 71 3.58 -13.87 1.84
N THR A 72 2.34 -13.93 1.34
CA THR A 72 1.19 -13.28 1.99
C THR A 72 0.97 -13.80 3.42
N VAL A 73 0.95 -15.13 3.60
CA VAL A 73 0.78 -15.73 4.94
C VAL A 73 1.91 -15.32 5.89
N ALA A 74 3.16 -15.43 5.46
CA ALA A 74 4.31 -15.07 6.29
C ALA A 74 4.30 -13.59 6.67
N SER A 75 3.93 -12.73 5.74
CA SER A 75 3.86 -11.28 5.95
C SER A 75 2.74 -10.88 6.91
N VAL A 76 1.54 -11.46 6.77
CA VAL A 76 0.42 -11.21 7.69
C VAL A 76 0.73 -11.78 9.09
N ALA A 77 1.37 -12.94 9.18
CA ALA A 77 1.83 -13.48 10.46
C ALA A 77 2.89 -12.58 11.12
N LEU A 78 3.80 -12.00 10.33
CA LEU A 78 4.82 -11.07 10.82
C LEU A 78 4.19 -9.77 11.36
N THR A 79 3.20 -9.21 10.64
CA THR A 79 2.46 -8.04 11.14
C THR A 79 1.65 -8.36 12.39
N ALA A 80 1.04 -9.55 12.48
CA ALA A 80 0.34 -10.01 13.67
C ALA A 80 1.29 -10.10 14.89
N ALA A 81 2.46 -10.70 14.70
CA ALA A 81 3.48 -10.78 15.75
C ALA A 81 3.94 -9.38 16.20
N ALA A 82 4.11 -8.46 15.27
CA ALA A 82 4.48 -7.09 15.57
C ALA A 82 3.40 -6.35 16.40
N LEU A 83 2.12 -6.54 16.09
CA LEU A 83 1.01 -5.96 16.84
C LEU A 83 0.95 -6.50 18.28
N VAL A 84 1.16 -7.81 18.46
CA VAL A 84 1.31 -8.40 19.79
C VAL A 84 2.52 -7.81 20.50
N GLY A 85 3.63 -7.60 19.79
CA GLY A 85 4.82 -6.93 20.32
C GLY A 85 4.55 -5.48 20.74
N PHE A 86 3.79 -4.72 19.95
CA PHE A 86 3.33 -3.38 20.33
C PHE A 86 2.52 -3.42 21.64
N SER A 87 1.60 -4.37 21.77
CA SER A 87 0.76 -4.49 22.98
C SER A 87 1.56 -4.73 24.25
N GLN A 88 2.73 -5.34 24.15
CA GLN A 88 3.60 -5.67 25.29
C GLN A 88 4.73 -4.66 25.53
N SER A 89 4.82 -3.63 24.67
CA SER A 89 5.87 -2.63 24.78
C SER A 89 5.70 -1.76 26.02
N GLN A 90 6.75 -1.66 26.83
CA GLN A 90 6.80 -0.84 28.06
C GLN A 90 7.72 0.37 27.91
N ALA A 91 8.47 0.45 26.82
CA ALA A 91 9.37 1.54 26.51
C ALA A 91 9.36 1.86 25.01
N PHE A 92 9.64 3.10 24.68
CA PHE A 92 9.62 3.59 23.29
C PHE A 92 10.55 2.80 22.34
N TRP A 93 11.74 2.41 22.79
CA TRP A 93 12.67 1.64 21.95
C TRP A 93 12.13 0.25 21.56
N GLN A 94 11.32 -0.38 22.43
CA GLN A 94 10.68 -1.67 22.11
C GLN A 94 9.65 -1.50 21.00
N LEU A 95 8.91 -0.39 21.01
CA LEU A 95 7.98 -0.05 19.94
C LEU A 95 8.72 0.14 18.60
N CYS A 96 9.84 0.86 18.61
CA CYS A 96 10.69 1.01 17.42
C CYS A 96 11.21 -0.34 16.91
N LEU A 97 11.56 -1.27 17.79
CA LEU A 97 12.00 -2.59 17.41
C LEU A 97 10.89 -3.39 16.70
N TRP A 98 9.67 -3.35 17.22
CA TRP A 98 8.53 -4.02 16.61
C TRP A 98 8.00 -3.32 15.35
N ALA A 99 8.29 -2.04 15.17
CA ALA A 99 7.96 -1.29 13.96
C ALA A 99 8.68 -1.83 12.71
N VAL A 100 9.88 -2.41 12.89
CA VAL A 100 10.66 -3.01 11.79
C VAL A 100 9.94 -4.22 11.17
N PRO A 101 9.64 -5.29 11.93
CA PRO A 101 8.92 -6.44 11.36
C PRO A 101 7.52 -6.06 10.87
N TYR A 102 6.86 -5.09 11.52
CA TYR A 102 5.58 -4.58 11.04
C TYR A 102 5.69 -4.00 9.63
N GLY A 103 6.61 -3.05 9.40
CA GLY A 103 6.82 -2.43 8.09
C GLY A 103 7.24 -3.42 7.01
N LEU A 104 8.13 -4.37 7.35
CA LEU A 104 8.55 -5.43 6.43
C LEU A 104 7.38 -6.32 6.00
N GLY A 105 6.52 -6.72 6.95
CA GLY A 105 5.33 -7.52 6.66
C GLY A 105 4.33 -6.76 5.80
N ALA A 106 3.99 -5.52 6.18
CA ALA A 106 3.03 -4.69 5.47
C ALA A 106 3.41 -4.45 4.00
N GLY A 107 4.67 -4.07 3.74
CA GLY A 107 5.14 -3.82 2.38
C GLY A 107 5.21 -5.08 1.51
N ALA A 108 5.56 -6.23 2.09
CA ALA A 108 5.65 -7.47 1.33
C ALA A 108 4.26 -7.97 0.91
N VAL A 109 3.26 -7.93 1.79
CA VAL A 109 1.90 -8.35 1.45
C VAL A 109 1.25 -7.42 0.45
N ASP A 110 1.41 -6.11 0.62
CA ASP A 110 0.88 -5.11 -0.31
C ASP A 110 1.42 -5.32 -1.73
N ALA A 111 2.74 -5.34 -1.88
CA ALA A 111 3.38 -5.52 -3.18
C ALA A 111 3.07 -6.89 -3.83
N ALA A 112 3.03 -7.97 -3.03
CA ALA A 112 2.75 -9.30 -3.53
C ALA A 112 1.31 -9.44 -4.06
N LEU A 113 0.32 -8.93 -3.32
CA LEU A 113 -1.08 -9.02 -3.71
C LEU A 113 -1.43 -8.09 -4.86
N ASN A 114 -0.91 -6.85 -4.87
CA ASN A 114 -1.07 -5.93 -5.99
C ASN A 114 -0.51 -6.53 -7.29
N ALA A 115 0.70 -7.11 -7.25
CA ALA A 115 1.30 -7.78 -8.41
C ALA A 115 0.48 -9.00 -8.86
N TYR A 116 -0.05 -9.79 -7.91
CA TYR A 116 -0.87 -10.94 -8.21
C TYR A 116 -2.19 -10.56 -8.90
N VAL A 117 -2.89 -9.55 -8.37
CA VAL A 117 -4.17 -9.09 -8.93
C VAL A 117 -3.97 -8.45 -10.29
N ALA A 118 -2.92 -7.65 -10.48
CA ALA A 118 -2.59 -7.03 -11.76
C ALA A 118 -2.38 -8.04 -12.90
N VAL A 119 -1.90 -9.25 -12.59
CA VAL A 119 -1.63 -10.31 -13.59
C VAL A 119 -2.84 -11.22 -13.82
N HIS A 120 -3.68 -11.42 -12.80
CA HIS A 120 -4.69 -12.49 -12.82
C HIS A 120 -6.13 -11.99 -12.88
N TYR A 121 -6.38 -10.70 -12.62
CA TYR A 121 -7.71 -10.12 -12.54
C TYR A 121 -7.82 -8.83 -13.37
N GLU A 122 -9.05 -8.37 -13.58
CA GLU A 122 -9.31 -7.11 -14.29
C GLU A 122 -8.96 -5.90 -13.41
N SER A 123 -8.70 -4.76 -14.06
CA SER A 123 -8.29 -3.52 -13.40
C SER A 123 -9.28 -3.00 -12.35
N GLN A 124 -10.57 -3.28 -12.51
CA GLN A 124 -11.58 -2.93 -11.51
C GLN A 124 -11.32 -3.58 -10.13
N HIS A 125 -10.76 -4.80 -10.10
CA HIS A 125 -10.42 -5.47 -8.85
C HIS A 125 -9.28 -4.79 -8.08
N MET A 126 -8.40 -4.06 -8.78
CA MET A 126 -7.40 -3.21 -8.12
C MET A 126 -8.04 -2.07 -7.33
N SER A 127 -9.07 -1.43 -7.89
CA SER A 127 -9.82 -0.39 -7.18
C SER A 127 -10.54 -0.96 -5.96
N TRP A 128 -11.15 -2.14 -6.09
CA TRP A 128 -11.80 -2.83 -4.97
C TRP A 128 -10.82 -3.21 -3.86
N LEU A 129 -9.57 -3.59 -4.18
CA LEU A 129 -8.54 -3.85 -3.17
C LEU A 129 -8.31 -2.63 -2.28
N HIS A 130 -8.12 -1.46 -2.89
CA HIS A 130 -7.89 -0.22 -2.14
C HIS A 130 -9.15 0.22 -1.35
N CYS A 131 -10.35 -0.04 -1.86
CA CYS A 131 -11.58 0.15 -1.10
C CYS A 131 -11.60 -0.74 0.16
N MET A 132 -11.23 -2.02 0.03
CA MET A 132 -11.16 -2.94 1.17
C MET A 132 -10.09 -2.53 2.18
N TRP A 133 -8.93 -2.05 1.72
CA TRP A 133 -7.93 -1.44 2.59
C TRP A 133 -8.52 -0.24 3.36
N GLY A 134 -9.26 0.64 2.68
CA GLY A 134 -9.95 1.79 3.30
C GLY A 134 -10.96 1.38 4.38
N VAL A 135 -11.70 0.29 4.16
CA VAL A 135 -12.60 -0.29 5.17
C VAL A 135 -11.80 -0.72 6.41
N GLY A 136 -10.67 -1.41 6.21
CA GLY A 136 -9.76 -1.78 7.30
C GLY A 136 -9.22 -0.56 8.03
N ALA A 137 -8.70 0.42 7.30
CA ALA A 137 -8.12 1.65 7.85
C ALA A 137 -9.13 2.49 8.65
N SER A 138 -10.41 2.41 8.31
CA SER A 138 -11.48 3.04 9.08
C SER A 138 -11.87 2.21 10.31
N GLY A 139 -11.87 0.88 10.21
CA GLY A 139 -12.24 -0.02 11.31
C GLY A 139 -11.20 -0.04 12.44
N GLY A 140 -9.92 0.07 12.12
CA GLY A 140 -8.84 0.04 13.11
C GLY A 140 -8.97 1.08 14.22
N PRO A 141 -9.09 2.39 13.89
CA PRO A 141 -9.31 3.43 14.89
C PRO A 141 -10.59 3.25 15.71
N MET A 142 -11.68 2.72 15.12
CA MET A 142 -12.92 2.43 15.85
C MET A 142 -12.70 1.35 16.93
N ILE A 143 -12.02 0.28 16.58
CA ILE A 143 -11.67 -0.79 17.53
C ILE A 143 -10.76 -0.21 18.62
N MET A 144 -9.75 0.58 18.23
CA MET A 144 -8.83 1.20 19.18
C MET A 144 -9.55 2.16 20.13
N ALA A 145 -10.47 3.00 19.64
CA ALA A 145 -11.24 3.93 20.45
C ALA A 145 -12.07 3.19 21.50
N GLN A 146 -12.79 2.13 21.11
CA GLN A 146 -13.57 1.30 22.06
C GLN A 146 -12.68 0.63 23.12
N CYS A 147 -11.47 0.20 22.73
CA CYS A 147 -10.51 -0.37 23.69
C CYS A 147 -9.99 0.69 24.65
N LEU A 148 -9.72 1.91 24.17
CA LEU A 148 -9.25 3.03 25.01
C LEU A 148 -10.30 3.48 26.02
N GLU A 149 -11.60 3.48 25.65
CA GLU A 149 -12.69 3.82 26.56
C GLU A 149 -12.88 2.80 27.69
N ARG A 150 -12.65 1.52 27.40
CA ARG A 150 -12.94 0.41 28.35
C ARG A 150 -11.72 -0.18 29.03
N SER A 151 -10.53 0.05 28.49
CA SER A 151 -9.30 -0.60 28.93
C SER A 151 -8.07 0.27 28.62
N THR A 152 -7.12 -0.25 27.82
CA THR A 152 -5.84 0.40 27.51
C THR A 152 -5.52 0.28 26.02
N TRP A 153 -4.59 1.12 25.54
CA TRP A 153 -4.04 1.01 24.19
C TRP A 153 -3.39 -0.37 23.91
N SER A 154 -2.78 -0.99 24.96
CA SER A 154 -2.20 -2.33 24.86
C SER A 154 -3.26 -3.38 24.48
N THR A 155 -4.44 -3.30 25.12
CA THR A 155 -5.59 -4.16 24.80
C THR A 155 -6.05 -3.95 23.35
N GLY A 156 -6.05 -2.70 22.85
CA GLY A 156 -6.39 -2.39 21.49
C GLY A 156 -5.46 -3.07 20.47
N PHE A 157 -4.15 -2.99 20.68
CA PHE A 157 -3.18 -3.71 19.84
C PHE A 157 -3.27 -5.23 19.97
N LEU A 158 -3.59 -5.75 21.15
CA LEU A 158 -3.81 -7.19 21.34
C LEU A 158 -5.04 -7.69 20.58
N VAL A 159 -6.13 -6.92 20.58
CA VAL A 159 -7.35 -7.25 19.81
C VAL A 159 -7.06 -7.22 18.32
N LEU A 160 -6.40 -6.16 17.81
CA LEU A 160 -6.00 -6.07 16.42
C LEU A 160 -5.05 -7.20 16.02
N GLY A 161 -4.08 -7.53 16.87
CA GLY A 161 -3.17 -8.66 16.69
C GLY A 161 -3.91 -9.99 16.64
N GLY A 162 -4.90 -10.20 17.52
CA GLY A 162 -5.75 -11.40 17.51
C GLY A 162 -6.56 -11.55 16.23
N ILE A 163 -7.17 -10.46 15.74
CA ILE A 163 -7.86 -10.45 14.45
C ILE A 163 -6.88 -10.82 13.33
N GLN A 164 -5.68 -10.25 13.35
CA GLN A 164 -4.64 -10.49 12.36
C GLN A 164 -4.17 -11.96 12.38
N VAL A 165 -4.02 -12.58 13.55
CA VAL A 165 -3.73 -14.01 13.69
C VAL A 165 -4.85 -14.85 13.09
N GLY A 166 -6.11 -14.52 13.36
CA GLY A 166 -7.26 -15.19 12.77
C GLY A 166 -7.25 -15.14 11.24
N ILE A 167 -6.95 -13.97 10.68
CA ILE A 167 -6.83 -13.81 9.22
C ILE A 167 -5.62 -14.60 8.67
N ALA A 168 -4.48 -14.59 9.37
CA ALA A 168 -3.32 -15.39 8.98
C ALA A 168 -3.64 -16.90 8.95
N LEU A 169 -4.46 -17.40 9.87
CA LEU A 169 -4.95 -18.78 9.86
C LEU A 169 -5.84 -19.06 8.64
N VAL A 170 -6.79 -18.17 8.33
CA VAL A 170 -7.63 -18.30 7.12
C VAL A 170 -6.77 -18.31 5.86
N LEU A 171 -5.79 -17.43 5.76
CA LEU A 171 -4.85 -17.38 4.65
C LEU A 171 -4.01 -18.67 4.56
N THR A 172 -3.60 -19.23 5.68
CA THR A 172 -2.85 -20.49 5.72
C THR A 172 -3.69 -21.65 5.20
N LEU A 173 -4.95 -21.73 5.61
CA LEU A 173 -5.89 -22.74 5.12
C LEU A 173 -6.22 -22.57 3.63
N SER A 174 -6.11 -21.36 3.12
CA SER A 174 -6.32 -21.05 1.71
C SER A 174 -5.12 -21.34 0.80
N LEU A 175 -3.95 -21.67 1.34
CA LEU A 175 -2.74 -21.95 0.55
C LEU A 175 -2.93 -22.91 -0.62
N PRO A 176 -3.75 -24.00 -0.53
CA PRO A 176 -3.99 -24.89 -1.66
C PRO A 176 -4.72 -24.23 -2.85
N LEU A 177 -5.42 -23.11 -2.60
CA LEU A 177 -6.14 -22.36 -3.64
C LEU A 177 -5.21 -21.45 -4.46
N TRP A 178 -4.04 -21.11 -3.92
CA TRP A 178 -3.03 -20.29 -4.60
C TRP A 178 -2.31 -21.13 -5.65
N ARG A 179 -2.77 -21.04 -6.90
CA ARG A 179 -2.04 -21.63 -8.03
C ARG A 179 -0.98 -20.64 -8.44
N ASP A 180 0.26 -20.92 -8.09
CA ASP A 180 1.43 -20.20 -8.59
C ASP A 180 1.58 -20.47 -10.10
N ARG A 181 0.86 -19.71 -10.93
CA ARG A 181 1.35 -19.45 -12.27
C ARG A 181 2.57 -18.58 -12.10
N LYS A 182 3.75 -19.18 -12.33
CA LYS A 182 5.02 -18.46 -12.35
C LYS A 182 4.80 -17.17 -13.12
N LEU A 183 4.97 -16.03 -12.46
CA LEU A 183 4.97 -14.73 -13.11
C LEU A 183 5.86 -14.84 -14.36
N PRO A 184 5.43 -14.40 -15.54
CA PRO A 184 6.26 -14.43 -16.73
C PRO A 184 7.56 -13.73 -16.39
N ARG A 185 8.67 -14.45 -16.44
CA ARG A 185 9.99 -13.86 -16.20
C ARG A 185 10.13 -12.64 -17.09
N VAL A 186 10.35 -11.48 -16.51
CA VAL A 186 10.57 -10.19 -17.20
C VAL A 186 11.92 -10.20 -17.97
N SER A 187 12.41 -11.37 -18.39
CA SER A 187 13.67 -11.50 -19.14
C SER A 187 13.59 -10.97 -20.58
N GLY A 188 12.39 -10.63 -21.08
CA GLY A 188 12.20 -10.15 -22.46
C GLY A 188 12.20 -8.62 -22.67
N ARG A 189 12.10 -7.82 -21.61
CA ARG A 189 11.97 -6.35 -21.79
C ARG A 189 13.25 -5.64 -22.27
N ARG A 190 14.42 -6.24 -22.05
CA ARG A 190 15.69 -5.68 -22.58
C ARG A 190 15.90 -5.97 -24.08
N ALA A 191 15.45 -7.12 -24.56
CA ALA A 191 15.55 -7.47 -25.99
C ALA A 191 14.54 -6.69 -26.85
N GLY A 192 13.28 -6.58 -26.39
CA GLY A 192 12.24 -5.82 -27.13
C GLY A 192 12.52 -4.31 -27.18
N ARG A 193 13.12 -3.73 -26.13
CA ARG A 193 13.49 -2.31 -26.13
C ARG A 193 14.69 -2.01 -27.02
N LYS A 194 15.64 -2.94 -27.17
CA LYS A 194 16.73 -2.80 -28.14
C LYS A 194 16.22 -2.94 -29.59
N ALA A 195 15.28 -3.84 -29.82
CA ALA A 195 14.66 -3.99 -31.15
C ALA A 195 13.77 -2.78 -31.52
N ALA A 196 13.04 -2.20 -30.56
CA ALA A 196 12.20 -1.02 -30.79
C ALA A 196 13.01 0.27 -30.99
N ILE A 197 14.21 0.39 -30.39
CA ILE A 197 15.11 1.53 -30.60
C ILE A 197 15.88 1.39 -31.91
N GLY A 198 16.14 0.16 -32.39
CA GLY A 198 16.80 -0.11 -33.65
C GLY A 198 15.87 -0.13 -34.87
N ALA A 199 14.56 -0.12 -34.67
CA ALA A 199 13.54 -0.14 -35.74
C ALA A 199 12.76 1.18 -35.88
N ALA A 200 13.26 2.29 -35.32
CA ALA A 200 12.71 3.61 -35.64
C ALA A 200 13.07 3.92 -37.08
N PRO A 201 12.12 3.99 -38.03
CA PRO A 201 12.42 4.49 -39.38
C PRO A 201 12.77 5.96 -39.23
N GLU A 202 13.90 6.31 -39.80
CA GLU A 202 14.32 7.69 -40.07
C GLU A 202 13.29 8.30 -41.03
N ALA A 203 12.13 8.69 -40.51
CA ALA A 203 11.09 9.36 -41.24
C ALA A 203 11.29 10.86 -41.06
N ALA A 204 11.98 11.43 -42.08
CA ALA A 204 11.79 12.76 -42.66
C ALA A 204 11.13 13.79 -41.74
N LEU A 205 11.92 14.73 -41.28
CA LEU A 205 11.47 16.06 -40.91
C LEU A 205 10.85 16.73 -42.15
N PRO A 206 9.59 17.13 -42.14
CA PRO A 206 9.09 18.04 -43.19
C PRO A 206 9.69 19.42 -42.95
N HIS A 207 10.34 19.92 -43.98
CA HIS A 207 10.85 21.28 -44.11
C HIS A 207 9.76 22.29 -43.74
N ALA A 208 9.96 23.05 -42.69
CA ALA A 208 9.22 24.25 -42.37
C ALA A 208 9.92 25.40 -43.13
N GLU A 209 9.54 25.58 -44.41
CA GLU A 209 9.82 26.80 -45.14
C GLU A 209 8.54 27.30 -45.82
N ALA A 210 8.35 28.60 -45.73
CA ALA A 210 7.36 29.43 -46.42
C ALA A 210 5.90 29.44 -45.89
N ALA A 211 5.64 30.40 -44.99
CA ALA A 211 4.48 31.30 -45.10
C ALA A 211 4.69 32.54 -44.20
N HIS A 212 5.59 33.40 -44.61
CA HIS A 212 5.49 34.85 -44.32
C HIS A 212 4.58 35.42 -45.40
N GLY A 213 3.50 36.03 -45.01
CA GLY A 213 2.76 36.92 -45.90
C GLY A 213 1.24 36.95 -45.67
N ALA A 214 0.79 38.11 -45.33
CA ALA A 214 -0.54 38.66 -45.52
C ALA A 214 -1.61 38.48 -44.45
N GLY A 215 -2.01 39.60 -43.87
CA GLY A 215 -3.37 39.80 -43.43
C GLY A 215 -3.57 40.50 -42.10
N ALA A 216 -3.03 41.70 -41.95
CA ALA A 216 -3.58 42.67 -41.01
C ALA A 216 -5.05 42.95 -41.38
N ARG A 217 -5.98 42.60 -40.53
CA ARG A 217 -7.36 43.10 -40.60
C ARG A 217 -7.79 43.58 -39.22
N ALA A 218 -7.92 44.91 -39.17
CA ALA A 218 -8.39 45.70 -38.05
C ALA A 218 -9.80 45.27 -37.60
N LEU A 219 -9.99 45.23 -36.30
CA LEU A 219 -11.29 45.21 -35.66
C LEU A 219 -11.68 46.65 -35.30
N PRO A 220 -12.90 47.11 -35.62
CA PRO A 220 -13.37 48.43 -35.23
C PRO A 220 -14.00 48.40 -33.82
N GLY A 221 -13.73 49.45 -33.11
CA GLY A 221 -14.21 50.02 -31.90
C GLY A 221 -15.51 49.52 -31.27
N ALA A 222 -15.46 49.43 -29.95
CA ALA A 222 -16.63 49.56 -29.10
C ALA A 222 -16.31 50.60 -28.03
N THR A 223 -17.05 51.64 -28.12
CA THR A 223 -17.10 52.88 -27.34
C THR A 223 -17.45 52.63 -25.87
N ALA A 224 -16.89 53.52 -25.06
CA ALA A 224 -17.19 53.75 -23.67
C ALA A 224 -18.66 54.08 -23.41
N ALA A 225 -19.18 53.63 -22.26
CA ALA A 225 -20.23 54.36 -21.53
C ALA A 225 -19.94 54.29 -20.01
N ALA A 226 -19.59 55.41 -19.47
CA ALA A 226 -19.58 55.72 -18.02
C ALA A 226 -21.04 55.95 -17.56
N GLY A 227 -21.27 55.75 -16.24
CA GLY A 227 -22.48 56.24 -15.53
C GLY A 227 -22.76 55.44 -14.30
N ALA A 228 -22.26 55.89 -13.18
CA ALA A 228 -22.91 56.48 -12.02
C ALA A 228 -24.15 55.71 -11.47
N GLY A 229 -24.09 55.40 -10.20
CA GLY A 229 -25.18 54.94 -9.32
C GLY A 229 -24.59 54.19 -8.14
#